data_85a821e6240e90b1ead6747897992475
#
_entry.id   85a821e6240e90b1ead6747897992475
#
_cell.length_a   1.000
_cell.length_b   1.000
_cell.length_c   1.000
_cell.angle_alpha   90.00
_cell.angle_beta   90.00
_cell.angle_gamma   90.00
#
_symmetry.space_group_name_H-M   'P 1'
#
loop_
_entity.id
_entity.type
_entity.pdbx_description
1 polymer ?
#
loop_
_entity_poly.entity_id
_entity_poly.type
_entity_poly.pdbx_seq_one_letter_code
_entity_poly.pdbx_strand_id
1 'polypeptide(L)'
;MNVEQSFTYPFEDKEWISKLGLGALISMVPVLNFAWSGYLVGILRNMMNHVVEPLPAWDDLGKKFSDGLILFVAGLIYALPIVIPLLLPLIVTALSGLSSGIRNMQDIMRSITEAGSILLFCLSCMVILYGILLSILYPAILVMFAREGTFVSCFKLPETFALVRNNAAAFFTAWGLSVAASIGVGLIVGFVNLVVGWVPCIGWIVGLVLTLASSIYSMTVYAHLFGQFGRLAYKDNRPVPIV
;
A
#
# COMPACT_ATOMS: atom_id res chain seq x y z
N MET A 1 6.95 14.35 15.89
CA MET A 1 5.92 14.15 14.84
C MET A 1 4.68 14.92 15.25
N ASN A 2 4.10 15.69 14.33
CA ASN A 2 2.84 16.38 14.56
C ASN A 2 1.69 15.49 14.05
N VAL A 3 1.03 14.81 14.99
CA VAL A 3 -0.02 13.83 14.67
C VAL A 3 -1.28 14.53 14.17
N GLU A 4 -1.69 15.62 14.82
CA GLU A 4 -2.87 16.39 14.47
C GLU A 4 -2.79 16.90 13.04
N GLN A 5 -1.66 17.48 12.66
CA GLN A 5 -1.42 17.93 11.31
C GLN A 5 -1.53 16.82 10.26
N SER A 6 -1.21 15.56 10.62
CA SER A 6 -1.31 14.45 9.65
C SER A 6 -2.75 14.16 9.24
N PHE A 7 -3.71 14.53 10.06
CA PHE A 7 -5.14 14.33 9.76
C PHE A 7 -5.79 15.57 9.13
N THR A 8 -5.25 16.77 9.39
CA THR A 8 -5.86 18.04 8.94
C THR A 8 -5.23 18.58 7.67
N TYR A 9 -3.95 18.28 7.41
CA TYR A 9 -3.21 18.87 6.30
C TYR A 9 -3.86 18.75 4.91
N PRO A 10 -4.59 17.65 4.56
CA PRO A 10 -5.21 17.60 3.25
C PRO A 10 -6.23 18.72 3.05
N PHE A 11 -6.89 19.13 4.13
CA PHE A 11 -7.94 20.17 4.12
C PHE A 11 -7.38 21.61 4.20
N GLU A 12 -6.10 21.75 4.52
CA GLU A 12 -5.41 23.06 4.53
C GLU A 12 -5.05 23.54 3.11
N ASP A 13 -4.93 22.61 2.16
CA ASP A 13 -4.70 22.90 0.74
C ASP A 13 -6.01 23.39 0.10
N LYS A 14 -5.99 24.58 -0.51
CA LYS A 14 -7.19 25.19 -1.15
C LYS A 14 -7.74 24.34 -2.30
N GLU A 15 -6.91 23.55 -2.94
CA GLU A 15 -7.27 22.70 -4.09
C GLU A 15 -7.45 21.22 -3.73
N TRP A 16 -7.58 20.88 -2.45
CA TRP A 16 -7.61 19.50 -1.99
C TRP A 16 -8.70 18.66 -2.66
N ILE A 17 -9.89 19.24 -2.89
CA ILE A 17 -11.00 18.53 -3.55
C ILE A 17 -10.60 18.14 -4.99
N SER A 18 -10.01 19.06 -5.73
CA SER A 18 -9.55 18.81 -7.11
C SER A 18 -8.42 17.79 -7.13
N LYS A 19 -7.42 17.97 -6.27
CA LYS A 19 -6.23 17.09 -6.20
C LYS A 19 -6.59 15.67 -5.78
N LEU A 20 -7.36 15.50 -4.70
CA LEU A 20 -7.74 14.18 -4.20
C LEU A 20 -8.88 13.56 -5.02
N GLY A 21 -9.81 14.38 -5.53
CA GLY A 21 -10.88 13.92 -6.43
C GLY A 21 -10.33 13.36 -7.74
N LEU A 22 -9.35 14.05 -8.35
CA LEU A 22 -8.64 13.53 -9.53
C LEU A 22 -7.86 12.26 -9.18
N GLY A 23 -7.21 12.21 -8.01
CA GLY A 23 -6.56 11.00 -7.50
C GLY A 23 -7.52 9.82 -7.37
N ALA A 24 -8.73 10.05 -6.88
CA ALA A 24 -9.77 9.03 -6.79
C ALA A 24 -10.17 8.50 -8.18
N LEU A 25 -10.40 9.39 -9.15
CA LEU A 25 -10.71 8.98 -10.52
C LEU A 25 -9.57 8.20 -11.18
N ILE A 26 -8.33 8.67 -11.02
CA ILE A 26 -7.13 8.00 -11.54
C ILE A 26 -6.98 6.60 -10.91
N SER A 27 -7.23 6.47 -9.60
CA SER A 27 -7.11 5.19 -8.89
C SER A 27 -8.11 4.13 -9.34
N MET A 28 -9.25 4.53 -9.91
CA MET A 28 -10.26 3.61 -10.43
C MET A 28 -9.84 2.94 -11.75
N VAL A 29 -8.93 3.52 -12.49
CA VAL A 29 -8.45 2.96 -13.75
C VAL A 29 -7.21 2.09 -13.48
N PRO A 30 -7.27 0.76 -13.75
CA PRO A 30 -6.22 -0.18 -13.32
C PRO A 30 -4.80 0.22 -13.72
N VAL A 31 -4.61 0.74 -14.92
CA VAL A 31 -3.27 1.16 -15.41
C VAL A 31 -2.86 2.52 -14.83
N LEU A 32 -3.81 3.46 -14.73
CA LEU A 32 -3.54 4.80 -14.19
C LEU A 32 -3.35 4.80 -12.67
N ASN A 33 -3.79 3.77 -11.97
CA ASN A 33 -3.59 3.61 -10.52
C ASN A 33 -2.11 3.69 -10.12
N PHE A 34 -1.16 3.35 -11.01
CA PHE A 34 0.25 3.57 -10.74
C PHE A 34 0.58 5.05 -10.52
N ALA A 35 -0.07 5.98 -11.24
CA ALA A 35 0.14 7.40 -11.02
C ALA A 35 -0.33 7.86 -9.63
N TRP A 36 -1.36 7.24 -9.06
CA TRP A 36 -1.77 7.47 -7.67
C TRP A 36 -0.68 7.03 -6.68
N SER A 37 -0.08 5.85 -6.87
CA SER A 37 1.05 5.39 -6.03
C SER A 37 2.24 6.36 -6.11
N GLY A 38 2.57 6.86 -7.30
CA GLY A 38 3.60 7.89 -7.46
C GLY A 38 3.22 9.24 -6.84
N TYR A 39 1.94 9.61 -6.84
CA TYR A 39 1.45 10.79 -6.14
C TYR A 39 1.71 10.71 -4.62
N LEU A 40 1.51 9.55 -4.02
CA LEU A 40 1.84 9.31 -2.60
C LEU A 40 3.35 9.47 -2.33
N VAL A 41 4.20 9.01 -3.25
CA VAL A 41 5.65 9.27 -3.18
C VAL A 41 5.94 10.77 -3.24
N GLY A 42 5.21 11.52 -4.06
CA GLY A 42 5.28 12.98 -4.10
C GLY A 42 4.96 13.63 -2.76
N ILE A 43 3.92 13.17 -2.06
CA ILE A 43 3.60 13.65 -0.70
C ILE A 43 4.77 13.39 0.26
N LEU A 44 5.33 12.16 0.24
CA LEU A 44 6.49 11.83 1.08
C LEU A 44 7.68 12.78 0.81
N ARG A 45 8.02 13.01 -0.47
CA ARG A 45 9.11 13.91 -0.87
C ARG A 45 8.87 15.33 -0.41
N ASN A 46 7.66 15.86 -0.60
CA ASN A 46 7.31 17.20 -0.17
C ASN A 46 7.42 17.35 1.35
N MET A 47 6.94 16.36 2.10
CA MET A 47 7.08 16.33 3.57
C MET A 47 8.54 16.26 4.02
N MET A 48 9.38 15.47 3.35
CA MET A 48 10.80 15.37 3.67
C MET A 48 11.55 16.67 3.34
N ASN A 49 11.09 17.41 2.31
CA ASN A 49 11.67 18.70 1.88
C ASN A 49 11.06 19.92 2.60
N HIS A 50 10.25 19.74 3.64
CA HIS A 50 9.60 20.82 4.38
C HIS A 50 8.69 21.74 3.53
N VAL A 51 8.08 21.21 2.47
CA VAL A 51 7.10 21.95 1.66
C VAL A 51 5.86 22.24 2.51
N VAL A 52 5.41 23.49 2.51
CA VAL A 52 4.28 23.95 3.36
C VAL A 52 2.98 23.26 2.95
N GLU A 53 2.74 23.14 1.64
CA GLU A 53 1.59 22.45 1.06
C GLU A 53 2.06 21.10 0.49
N PRO A 54 1.98 20.01 1.27
CA PRO A 54 2.57 18.74 0.84
C PRO A 54 1.81 18.00 -0.26
N LEU A 55 0.56 18.39 -0.59
CA LEU A 55 -0.18 17.78 -1.70
C LEU A 55 0.43 18.22 -3.05
N PRO A 56 1.02 17.29 -3.83
CA PRO A 56 1.60 17.63 -5.13
C PRO A 56 0.51 18.06 -6.13
N ALA A 57 0.86 18.90 -7.09
CA ALA A 57 0.01 19.14 -8.27
C ALA A 57 0.01 17.92 -9.21
N TRP A 58 -0.96 17.81 -10.11
CA TRP A 58 -1.04 16.75 -11.13
C TRP A 58 -0.38 17.15 -12.47
N ASP A 59 0.65 17.98 -12.41
CA ASP A 59 1.35 18.54 -13.56
C ASP A 59 2.29 17.55 -14.26
N ASP A 60 3.00 16.68 -13.51
CA ASP A 60 3.90 15.66 -14.06
C ASP A 60 3.33 14.24 -13.86
N LEU A 61 2.32 13.90 -14.66
CA LEU A 61 1.72 12.56 -14.67
C LEU A 61 2.72 11.48 -15.06
N GLY A 62 3.65 11.78 -15.97
CA GLY A 62 4.64 10.81 -16.47
C GLY A 62 5.56 10.32 -15.36
N LYS A 63 6.07 11.24 -14.53
CA LYS A 63 6.93 10.91 -13.40
C LYS A 63 6.16 10.17 -12.31
N LYS A 64 4.95 10.61 -11.98
CA LYS A 64 4.09 9.93 -11.01
C LYS A 64 3.77 8.50 -11.45
N PHE A 65 3.44 8.32 -12.72
CA PHE A 65 3.20 7.00 -13.29
C PHE A 65 4.46 6.12 -13.22
N SER A 66 5.62 6.66 -13.61
CA SER A 66 6.90 5.93 -13.56
C SER A 66 7.28 5.53 -12.13
N ASP A 67 7.18 6.45 -11.17
CA ASP A 67 7.46 6.16 -9.75
C ASP A 67 6.53 5.06 -9.21
N GLY A 68 5.25 5.13 -9.53
CA GLY A 68 4.28 4.10 -9.12
C GLY A 68 4.48 2.77 -9.81
N LEU A 69 4.87 2.76 -11.09
CA LEU A 69 5.21 1.54 -11.82
C LEU A 69 6.44 0.86 -11.21
N ILE A 70 7.47 1.63 -10.84
CA ILE A 70 8.66 1.12 -10.14
C ILE A 70 8.25 0.44 -8.82
N LEU A 71 7.41 1.08 -8.02
CA LEU A 71 6.90 0.51 -6.77
C LEU A 71 6.07 -0.74 -6.99
N PHE A 72 5.25 -0.76 -8.03
CA PHE A 72 4.45 -1.93 -8.39
C PHE A 72 5.34 -3.12 -8.77
N VAL A 73 6.34 -2.91 -9.63
CA VAL A 73 7.29 -3.97 -10.02
C VAL A 73 8.10 -4.45 -8.81
N ALA A 74 8.55 -3.55 -7.95
CA ALA A 74 9.21 -3.93 -6.70
C ALA A 74 8.27 -4.75 -5.81
N GLY A 75 7.01 -4.34 -5.68
CA GLY A 75 5.97 -5.08 -4.95
C GLY A 75 5.71 -6.47 -5.51
N LEU A 76 5.69 -6.65 -6.82
CA LEU A 76 5.59 -7.97 -7.46
C LEU A 76 6.76 -8.88 -7.06
N ILE A 77 7.99 -8.36 -7.05
CA ILE A 77 9.17 -9.13 -6.64
C ILE A 77 9.05 -9.55 -5.18
N TYR A 78 8.61 -8.64 -4.30
CA TYR A 78 8.34 -8.97 -2.91
C TYR A 78 7.16 -9.94 -2.71
N ALA A 79 6.24 -10.02 -3.67
CA ALA A 79 5.14 -10.99 -3.63
C ALA A 79 5.57 -12.41 -4.04
N LEU A 80 6.67 -12.57 -4.78
CA LEU A 80 7.13 -13.90 -5.27
C LEU A 80 7.26 -14.96 -4.18
N PRO A 81 7.83 -14.67 -2.99
CA PRO A 81 7.92 -15.67 -1.91
C PRO A 81 6.56 -16.17 -1.40
N ILE A 82 5.49 -15.41 -1.63
CA ILE A 82 4.12 -15.82 -1.32
C ILE A 82 3.51 -16.57 -2.51
N VAL A 83 3.62 -15.98 -3.69
CA VAL A 83 2.94 -16.46 -4.91
C VAL A 83 3.48 -17.81 -5.35
N ILE A 84 4.81 -18.01 -5.30
CA ILE A 84 5.43 -19.27 -5.76
C ILE A 84 4.96 -20.48 -4.93
N PRO A 85 5.04 -20.49 -3.58
CA PRO A 85 4.53 -21.59 -2.77
C PRO A 85 3.02 -21.82 -2.91
N LEU A 86 2.26 -20.75 -3.15
CA LEU A 86 0.80 -20.83 -3.30
C LEU A 86 0.41 -21.46 -4.64
N LEU A 87 1.14 -21.15 -5.72
CA LEU A 87 0.89 -21.71 -7.05
C LEU A 87 1.46 -23.11 -7.24
N LEU A 88 2.52 -23.47 -6.51
CA LEU A 88 3.21 -24.76 -6.69
C LEU A 88 2.28 -25.97 -6.53
N PRO A 89 1.44 -26.08 -5.47
CA PRO A 89 0.48 -27.16 -5.34
C PRO A 89 -0.54 -27.22 -6.49
N LEU A 90 -1.00 -26.05 -6.96
CA LEU A 90 -1.92 -25.95 -8.08
C LEU A 90 -1.30 -26.46 -9.38
N ILE A 91 -0.04 -26.08 -9.65
CA ILE A 91 0.70 -26.53 -10.82
C ILE A 91 0.96 -28.03 -10.76
N VAL A 92 1.40 -28.53 -9.60
CA VAL A 92 1.68 -29.97 -9.42
C VAL A 92 0.39 -30.79 -9.60
N THR A 93 -0.74 -30.38 -9.02
CA THR A 93 -2.03 -31.08 -9.20
C THR A 93 -2.55 -30.99 -10.62
N ALA A 94 -2.38 -29.86 -11.29
CA ALA A 94 -2.75 -29.74 -12.70
C ALA A 94 -1.94 -30.67 -13.60
N LEU A 95 -0.61 -30.75 -13.41
CA LEU A 95 0.27 -31.62 -14.17
C LEU A 95 0.02 -33.09 -13.87
N SER A 96 -0.18 -33.46 -12.60
CA SER A 96 -0.52 -34.86 -12.22
C SER A 96 -1.91 -35.25 -12.73
N GLY A 97 -2.85 -34.31 -12.78
CA GLY A 97 -4.17 -34.50 -13.38
C GLY A 97 -4.15 -34.81 -14.87
N LEU A 98 -3.25 -34.14 -15.60
CA LEU A 98 -3.00 -34.44 -17.01
C LEU A 98 -2.43 -35.85 -17.23
N SER A 99 -1.58 -36.35 -16.33
CA SER A 99 -0.97 -37.67 -16.42
C SER A 99 -1.87 -38.82 -15.90
N SER A 100 -2.73 -38.55 -14.90
CA SER A 100 -3.56 -39.55 -14.22
C SER A 100 -5.02 -39.55 -14.66
N GLY A 101 -5.41 -38.77 -15.67
CA GLY A 101 -6.79 -38.74 -16.18
C GLY A 101 -7.81 -38.08 -15.24
N ILE A 102 -7.35 -37.25 -14.31
CA ILE A 102 -8.23 -36.41 -13.47
C ILE A 102 -9.02 -35.47 -14.40
N ARG A 103 -10.31 -35.71 -14.52
CA ARG A 103 -11.17 -35.04 -15.50
C ARG A 103 -12.01 -33.91 -14.92
N ASN A 104 -12.07 -33.77 -13.59
CA ASN A 104 -12.99 -32.84 -12.92
C ASN A 104 -12.27 -31.94 -11.91
N MET A 105 -12.71 -30.69 -11.81
CA MET A 105 -12.23 -29.73 -10.80
C MET A 105 -12.45 -30.27 -9.35
N GLN A 106 -13.48 -31.08 -9.14
CA GLN A 106 -13.74 -31.70 -7.83
C GLN A 106 -12.66 -32.67 -7.40
N ASP A 107 -12.07 -33.43 -8.32
CA ASP A 107 -10.99 -34.37 -8.01
C ASP A 107 -9.69 -33.61 -7.67
N ILE A 108 -9.45 -32.47 -8.34
CA ILE A 108 -8.35 -31.57 -8.01
C ILE A 108 -8.55 -30.97 -6.61
N MET A 109 -9.72 -30.46 -6.33
CA MET A 109 -10.03 -29.88 -5.03
C MET A 109 -9.96 -30.93 -3.91
N ARG A 110 -10.40 -32.16 -4.16
CA ARG A 110 -10.33 -33.27 -3.20
C ARG A 110 -8.90 -33.69 -2.92
N SER A 111 -8.06 -33.83 -3.94
CA SER A 111 -6.63 -34.16 -3.76
C SER A 111 -5.87 -33.07 -3.02
N ILE A 112 -6.18 -31.79 -3.25
CA ILE A 112 -5.64 -30.67 -2.47
C ILE A 112 -6.12 -30.75 -1.01
N THR A 113 -7.37 -31.13 -0.76
CA THR A 113 -7.92 -31.18 0.59
C THR A 113 -7.38 -32.38 1.39
N GLU A 114 -7.25 -33.56 0.77
CA GLU A 114 -6.83 -34.81 1.44
C GLU A 114 -5.31 -34.82 1.72
N ALA A 115 -4.46 -34.37 0.78
CA ALA A 115 -3.01 -34.31 0.95
C ALA A 115 -2.53 -33.04 1.67
N GLY A 116 -3.42 -32.04 1.87
CA GLY A 116 -3.03 -30.64 1.99
C GLY A 116 -3.42 -29.92 3.26
N SER A 117 -4.20 -30.49 4.18
CA SER A 117 -4.63 -29.69 5.34
C SER A 117 -3.48 -29.17 6.18
N ILE A 118 -2.48 -29.98 6.45
CA ILE A 118 -1.27 -29.58 7.21
C ILE A 118 -0.39 -28.65 6.36
N LEU A 119 -0.19 -29.00 5.08
CA LEU A 119 0.61 -28.20 4.16
C LEU A 119 -0.02 -26.81 3.94
N LEU A 120 -1.35 -26.75 3.72
CA LEU A 120 -2.09 -25.50 3.58
C LEU A 120 -2.04 -24.67 4.86
N PHE A 121 -2.11 -25.31 6.02
CA PHE A 121 -1.96 -24.63 7.30
C PHE A 121 -0.54 -24.03 7.45
N CYS A 122 0.51 -24.80 7.17
CA CYS A 122 1.88 -24.31 7.21
C CYS A 122 2.12 -23.16 6.20
N LEU A 123 1.59 -23.28 4.97
CA LEU A 123 1.66 -22.23 3.97
C LEU A 123 0.92 -20.97 4.41
N SER A 124 -0.27 -21.12 5.00
CA SER A 124 -1.03 -19.96 5.50
C SER A 124 -0.29 -19.25 6.63
N CYS A 125 0.30 -19.97 7.57
CA CYS A 125 1.13 -19.39 8.62
C CYS A 125 2.34 -18.63 8.04
N MET A 126 3.02 -19.23 7.05
CA MET A 126 4.15 -18.58 6.38
C MET A 126 3.72 -17.30 5.65
N VAL A 127 2.60 -17.33 4.93
CA VAL A 127 2.05 -16.16 4.23
C VAL A 127 1.69 -15.05 5.22
N ILE A 128 1.06 -15.39 6.35
CA ILE A 128 0.71 -14.43 7.40
C ILE A 128 1.97 -13.81 8.00
N LEU A 129 2.94 -14.60 8.40
CA LEU A 129 4.19 -14.11 8.99
C LEU A 129 4.96 -13.22 8.02
N TYR A 130 5.06 -13.63 6.76
CA TYR A 130 5.72 -12.85 5.73
C TYR A 130 4.94 -11.56 5.42
N GLY A 131 3.60 -11.63 5.38
CA GLY A 131 2.74 -10.46 5.21
C GLY A 131 2.90 -9.43 6.33
N ILE A 132 3.00 -9.89 7.59
CA ILE A 132 3.31 -9.02 8.74
C ILE A 132 4.69 -8.37 8.57
N LEU A 133 5.70 -9.16 8.19
CA LEU A 133 7.05 -8.64 7.94
C LEU A 133 7.04 -7.56 6.86
N LEU A 134 6.37 -7.82 5.72
CA LEU A 134 6.23 -6.84 4.65
C LEU A 134 5.45 -5.59 5.07
N SER A 135 4.40 -5.74 5.87
CA SER A 135 3.61 -4.60 6.35
C SER A 135 4.43 -3.62 7.20
N ILE A 136 5.44 -4.15 7.90
CA ILE A 136 6.39 -3.35 8.67
C ILE A 136 7.50 -2.78 7.77
N LEU A 137 8.03 -3.55 6.83
CA LEU A 137 9.16 -3.11 6.00
C LEU A 137 8.74 -2.18 4.86
N TYR A 138 7.55 -2.39 4.29
CA TYR A 138 7.08 -1.64 3.12
C TYR A 138 7.09 -0.12 3.30
N PRO A 139 6.63 0.46 4.42
CA PRO A 139 6.72 1.90 4.64
C PRO A 139 8.16 2.43 4.63
N ALA A 140 9.11 1.68 5.19
CA ALA A 140 10.51 2.07 5.20
C ALA A 140 11.13 1.99 3.80
N ILE A 141 10.76 0.97 3.00
CA ILE A 141 11.14 0.85 1.58
C ILE A 141 10.60 2.04 0.80
N LEU A 142 9.35 2.45 1.05
CA LEU A 142 8.74 3.59 0.40
C LEU A 142 9.46 4.91 0.71
N VAL A 143 9.87 5.11 1.97
CA VAL A 143 10.67 6.27 2.38
C VAL A 143 12.05 6.25 1.73
N MET A 144 12.70 5.09 1.64
CA MET A 144 13.98 4.92 0.95
C MET A 144 13.85 5.24 -0.54
N PHE A 145 12.81 4.73 -1.19
CA PHE A 145 12.51 5.02 -2.60
C PHE A 145 12.21 6.51 -2.81
N ALA A 146 11.40 7.13 -1.94
CA ALA A 146 11.11 8.55 -2.04
C ALA A 146 12.38 9.39 -2.01
N ARG A 147 13.37 8.99 -1.19
CA ARG A 147 14.66 9.69 -1.08
C ARG A 147 15.56 9.52 -2.29
N GLU A 148 15.73 8.30 -2.79
CA GLU A 148 16.72 8.01 -3.83
C GLU A 148 16.14 8.06 -5.25
N GLY A 149 14.84 7.80 -5.41
CA GLY A 149 14.16 7.80 -6.70
C GLY A 149 14.60 6.67 -7.66
N THR A 150 15.28 5.64 -7.18
CA THR A 150 15.83 4.56 -8.01
C THR A 150 15.18 3.21 -7.70
N PHE A 151 14.98 2.37 -8.72
CA PHE A 151 14.45 1.01 -8.52
C PHE A 151 15.28 0.18 -7.54
N VAL A 152 16.60 0.33 -7.59
CA VAL A 152 17.54 -0.39 -6.72
C VAL A 152 17.33 -0.05 -5.25
N SER A 153 16.90 1.18 -4.95
CA SER A 153 16.66 1.61 -3.56
C SER A 153 15.57 0.81 -2.85
N CYS A 154 14.61 0.26 -3.62
CA CYS A 154 13.59 -0.62 -3.06
C CYS A 154 14.16 -1.92 -2.48
N PHE A 155 15.35 -2.35 -2.90
CA PHE A 155 15.97 -3.62 -2.50
C PHE A 155 17.15 -3.47 -1.54
N LYS A 156 17.44 -2.28 -1.07
CA LYS A 156 18.48 -2.02 -0.05
C LYS A 156 18.01 -2.43 1.35
N LEU A 157 17.68 -3.72 1.51
CA LEU A 157 17.12 -4.26 2.76
C LEU A 157 18.00 -4.00 3.99
N PRO A 158 19.34 -4.16 3.95
CA PRO A 158 20.19 -3.86 5.10
C PRO A 158 20.09 -2.40 5.55
N GLU A 159 20.06 -1.46 4.60
CA GLU A 159 19.94 -0.04 4.88
C GLU A 159 18.54 0.32 5.40
N THR A 160 17.49 -0.28 4.80
CA THR A 160 16.10 -0.15 5.24
C THR A 160 15.93 -0.65 6.68
N PHE A 161 16.53 -1.80 6.99
CA PHE A 161 16.49 -2.35 8.35
C PHE A 161 17.24 -1.48 9.36
N ALA A 162 18.40 -0.95 8.97
CA ALA A 162 19.17 0.00 9.77
C ALA A 162 18.38 1.30 10.01
N LEU A 163 17.67 1.80 9.00
CA LEU A 163 16.80 2.97 9.10
C LEU A 163 15.72 2.79 10.17
N VAL A 164 15.01 1.65 10.12
CA VAL A 164 13.96 1.31 11.10
C VAL A 164 14.56 1.14 12.48
N ARG A 165 15.64 0.36 12.62
CA ARG A 165 16.26 0.06 13.91
C ARG A 165 16.78 1.31 14.61
N ASN A 166 17.44 2.20 13.86
CA ASN A 166 18.04 3.42 14.42
C ASN A 166 16.98 4.46 14.80
N ASN A 167 15.77 4.37 14.25
CA ASN A 167 14.66 5.31 14.49
C ASN A 167 13.39 4.59 14.91
N ALA A 168 13.51 3.48 15.63
CA ALA A 168 12.40 2.56 15.92
C ALA A 168 11.20 3.24 16.59
N ALA A 169 11.43 4.11 17.58
CA ALA A 169 10.34 4.82 18.26
C ALA A 169 9.50 5.67 17.29
N ALA A 170 10.15 6.47 16.44
CA ALA A 170 9.46 7.30 15.46
C ALA A 170 8.76 6.45 14.39
N PHE A 171 9.41 5.37 13.95
CA PHE A 171 8.86 4.44 12.97
C PHE A 171 7.59 3.75 13.48
N PHE A 172 7.66 3.11 14.65
CA PHE A 172 6.50 2.39 15.21
C PHE A 172 5.37 3.34 15.64
N THR A 173 5.69 4.58 16.00
CA THR A 173 4.68 5.61 16.21
C THR A 173 3.96 5.94 14.90
N ALA A 174 4.68 6.18 13.80
CA ALA A 174 4.07 6.44 12.49
C ALA A 174 3.25 5.23 12.01
N TRP A 175 3.80 4.03 12.14
CA TRP A 175 3.15 2.79 11.74
C TRP A 175 1.88 2.52 12.56
N GLY A 176 1.97 2.60 13.88
CA GLY A 176 0.82 2.39 14.77
C GLY A 176 -0.30 3.41 14.54
N LEU A 177 0.05 4.69 14.36
CA LEU A 177 -0.92 5.74 14.05
C LEU A 177 -1.58 5.53 12.69
N SER A 178 -0.82 5.11 11.66
CA SER A 178 -1.38 4.84 10.34
C SER A 178 -2.35 3.66 10.35
N VAL A 179 -2.02 2.59 11.11
CA VAL A 179 -2.90 1.43 11.32
C VAL A 179 -4.15 1.84 12.09
N ALA A 180 -4.01 2.56 13.20
CA ALA A 180 -5.13 3.04 13.99
C ALA A 180 -6.06 3.96 13.19
N ALA A 181 -5.50 4.87 12.40
CA ALA A 181 -6.26 5.74 11.50
C ALA A 181 -7.05 4.95 10.46
N SER A 182 -6.39 3.99 9.81
CA SER A 182 -7.03 3.13 8.79
C SER A 182 -8.17 2.29 9.38
N ILE A 183 -7.96 1.72 10.57
CA ILE A 183 -9.01 0.97 11.30
C ILE A 183 -10.16 1.91 11.67
N GLY A 184 -9.86 3.07 12.27
CA GLY A 184 -10.89 4.04 12.68
C GLY A 184 -11.75 4.51 11.51
N VAL A 185 -11.11 4.94 10.41
CA VAL A 185 -11.80 5.35 9.18
C VAL A 185 -12.60 4.18 8.59
N GLY A 186 -11.99 2.99 8.54
CA GLY A 186 -12.64 1.77 8.03
C GLY A 186 -13.88 1.37 8.82
N LEU A 187 -13.86 1.47 10.15
CA LEU A 187 -15.02 1.18 11.01
C LEU A 187 -16.15 2.19 10.78
N ILE A 188 -15.82 3.48 10.71
CA ILE A 188 -16.82 4.54 10.44
C ILE A 188 -17.48 4.31 9.08
N VAL A 189 -16.68 4.13 8.04
CA VAL A 189 -17.18 3.93 6.67
C VAL A 189 -17.93 2.60 6.55
N GLY A 190 -17.44 1.54 7.20
CA GLY A 190 -18.11 0.25 7.26
C GLY A 190 -19.48 0.34 7.92
N PHE A 191 -19.59 1.07 9.03
CA PHE A 191 -20.86 1.30 9.70
C PHE A 191 -21.84 2.13 8.83
N VAL A 192 -21.34 3.21 8.20
CA VAL A 192 -22.18 4.00 7.29
C VAL A 192 -22.64 3.15 6.10
N ASN A 193 -21.76 2.35 5.50
CA ASN A 193 -22.11 1.44 4.41
C ASN A 193 -23.15 0.39 4.84
N LEU A 194 -23.07 -0.10 6.07
CA LEU A 194 -24.09 -1.02 6.60
C LEU A 194 -25.48 -0.38 6.65
N VAL A 195 -25.55 0.89 7.07
CA VAL A 195 -26.81 1.64 7.17
C VAL A 195 -27.34 2.04 5.81
N VAL A 196 -26.48 2.60 4.94
CA VAL A 196 -26.89 3.14 3.64
C VAL A 196 -27.09 2.04 2.61
N GLY A 197 -26.40 0.90 2.75
CA GLY A 197 -26.46 -0.24 1.83
C GLY A 197 -27.85 -0.87 1.69
N TRP A 198 -28.77 -0.62 2.64
CA TRP A 198 -30.16 -1.06 2.57
C TRP A 198 -30.99 -0.29 1.53
N VAL A 199 -30.50 0.87 1.05
CA VAL A 199 -31.21 1.65 0.03
C VAL A 199 -30.81 1.14 -1.35
N PRO A 200 -31.72 0.52 -2.13
CA PRO A 200 -31.39 0.00 -3.44
C PRO A 200 -30.84 1.07 -4.38
N CYS A 201 -29.84 0.72 -5.17
CA CYS A 201 -29.13 1.55 -6.16
C CYS A 201 -28.36 2.72 -5.54
N ILE A 202 -29.01 3.61 -4.77
CA ILE A 202 -28.37 4.79 -4.16
C ILE A 202 -27.35 4.36 -3.10
N GLY A 203 -27.67 3.39 -2.28
CA GLY A 203 -26.77 2.91 -1.22
C GLY A 203 -25.44 2.38 -1.77
N TRP A 204 -25.47 1.68 -2.88
CA TRP A 204 -24.27 1.16 -3.52
C TRP A 204 -23.36 2.26 -4.08
N ILE A 205 -23.96 3.27 -4.72
CA ILE A 205 -23.21 4.41 -5.27
C ILE A 205 -22.58 5.22 -4.12
N VAL A 206 -23.35 5.56 -3.09
CA VAL A 206 -22.85 6.27 -1.91
C VAL A 206 -21.76 5.46 -1.21
N GLY A 207 -21.98 4.16 -1.03
CA GLY A 207 -21.01 3.25 -0.43
C GLY A 207 -19.69 3.19 -1.20
N LEU A 208 -19.76 3.13 -2.52
CA LEU A 208 -18.58 3.16 -3.39
C LEU A 208 -17.81 4.48 -3.22
N VAL A 209 -18.50 5.62 -3.29
CA VAL A 209 -17.89 6.95 -3.17
C VAL A 209 -17.24 7.12 -1.80
N LEU A 210 -17.93 6.74 -0.72
CA LEU A 210 -17.38 6.80 0.64
C LEU A 210 -16.16 5.91 0.80
N THR A 211 -16.18 4.70 0.27
CA THR A 211 -15.05 3.77 0.33
C THR A 211 -13.84 4.30 -0.43
N LEU A 212 -14.04 4.86 -1.63
CA LEU A 212 -12.97 5.49 -2.40
C LEU A 212 -12.40 6.70 -1.67
N ALA A 213 -13.26 7.62 -1.22
CA ALA A 213 -12.81 8.83 -0.52
C ALA A 213 -12.04 8.48 0.76
N SER A 214 -12.51 7.51 1.54
CA SER A 214 -11.83 7.06 2.76
C SER A 214 -10.49 6.37 2.47
N SER A 215 -10.41 5.59 1.39
CA SER A 215 -9.15 4.97 0.96
C SER A 215 -8.11 6.02 0.57
N ILE A 216 -8.50 6.98 -0.27
CA ILE A 216 -7.65 8.11 -0.67
C ILE A 216 -7.17 8.90 0.55
N TYR A 217 -8.08 9.25 1.45
CA TYR A 217 -7.75 9.97 2.68
C TYR A 217 -6.77 9.17 3.56
N SER A 218 -7.04 7.89 3.81
CA SER A 218 -6.17 7.05 4.64
C SER A 218 -4.76 6.92 4.05
N MET A 219 -4.65 6.80 2.72
CA MET A 219 -3.37 6.72 2.03
C MET A 219 -2.60 8.05 2.09
N THR A 220 -3.28 9.19 2.03
CA THR A 220 -2.62 10.49 2.19
C THR A 220 -2.12 10.68 3.63
N VAL A 221 -2.92 10.34 4.65
CA VAL A 221 -2.48 10.36 6.05
C VAL A 221 -1.26 9.46 6.26
N TYR A 222 -1.29 8.26 5.70
CA TYR A 222 -0.15 7.33 5.72
C TYR A 222 1.11 7.97 5.10
N ALA A 223 1.00 8.54 3.89
CA ALA A 223 2.13 9.17 3.21
C ALA A 223 2.70 10.35 4.02
N HIS A 224 1.85 11.14 4.65
CA HIS A 224 2.27 12.26 5.49
C HIS A 224 3.00 11.81 6.77
N LEU A 225 2.48 10.79 7.47
CA LEU A 225 3.10 10.22 8.67
C LEU A 225 4.50 9.66 8.35
N PHE A 226 4.62 8.89 7.28
CA PHE A 226 5.91 8.34 6.87
C PHE A 226 6.83 9.38 6.24
N GLY A 227 6.30 10.44 5.64
CA GLY A 227 7.09 11.61 5.24
C GLY A 227 7.70 12.33 6.45
N GLN A 228 6.95 12.51 7.54
CA GLN A 228 7.50 13.03 8.81
C GLN A 228 8.56 12.09 9.40
N PHE A 229 8.32 10.77 9.36
CA PHE A 229 9.31 9.78 9.77
C PHE A 229 10.59 9.91 8.93
N GLY A 230 10.49 9.97 7.61
CA GLY A 230 11.63 10.12 6.71
C GLY A 230 12.44 11.38 7.03
N ARG A 231 11.78 12.50 7.29
CA ARG A 231 12.41 13.74 7.72
C ARG A 231 13.20 13.60 9.04
N LEU A 232 12.63 12.87 10.02
CA LEU A 232 13.29 12.64 11.31
C LEU A 232 14.47 11.66 11.20
N ALA A 233 14.34 10.65 10.35
CA ALA A 233 15.34 9.61 10.17
C ALA A 233 16.56 10.09 9.40
N TYR A 234 16.34 10.97 8.43
CA TYR A 234 17.39 11.59 7.64
C TYR A 234 17.64 13.01 8.14
N LYS A 235 18.49 13.15 9.16
CA LYS A 235 18.88 14.46 9.72
C LYS A 235 19.77 15.29 8.80
N ASP A 236 20.22 14.74 7.67
CA ASP A 236 21.02 15.47 6.72
C ASP A 236 20.07 16.31 5.81
N ASN A 237 20.36 17.60 5.69
CA ASN A 237 19.58 18.57 4.91
C ASN A 237 19.78 18.40 3.38
N ARG A 238 20.14 17.22 2.88
CA ARG A 238 20.23 17.02 1.44
C ARG A 238 18.82 16.99 0.83
N PRO A 239 18.53 17.86 -0.15
CA PRO A 239 17.21 17.89 -0.76
C PRO A 239 16.89 16.52 -1.42
N VAL A 240 15.67 16.05 -1.19
CA VAL A 240 15.13 14.88 -1.86
C VAL A 240 14.69 15.30 -3.26
N PRO A 241 14.83 14.47 -4.30
CA PRO A 241 14.38 14.79 -5.65
C PRO A 241 12.93 15.30 -5.65
N ILE A 242 12.74 16.57 -6.01
CA ILE A 242 11.40 17.16 -6.13
C ILE A 242 10.80 16.68 -7.45
N VAL A 243 9.51 16.40 -7.40
CA VAL A 243 8.70 15.99 -8.58
C VAL A 243 8.15 17.22 -9.24
#